data_8c4222438ddab55858d94ea454cbb448
#
_entry.id   8c4222438ddab55858d94ea454cbb448
#
_cell.length_a   1.000
_cell.length_b   1.000
_cell.length_c   1.000
_cell.angle_alpha   90.00
_cell.angle_beta   90.00
_cell.angle_gamma   90.00
#
_symmetry.space_group_name_H-M   'P 1'
#
loop_
_entity.id
_entity.type
_entity.pdbx_description
1 polymer ?
#
loop_
_entity_poly.entity_id
_entity_poly.type
_entity_poly.pdbx_seq_one_letter_code
_entity_poly.pdbx_strand_id
1 'polypeptide(L)'
;MNVVVLTPMMGGADGISEMTRQWVRVLESRAGRDVAALDVWSLDDPARPDVAGAATRFRTARGGRMRFASFALREAAHAATDTLVIVMHLQLLPVALPLVWRGARLMVILMGIEAWTPLRPLERLAFRRAWKVTAISTHTVVRFRLVNPTLAHVPITVCRPGAPLMAHPSDEHLAGPYALIVGRMSVSERYKGHDVLIEQWPRVRQAVPGARLVIAGDGDDADRLRQKAGALCGDAIAFVGRISDARLAALYRDAAFFVMPSTDEGFGLVYLEAMGASTPCIAAHGAPEEIIHDGVDGVIVDAANGDELLGAMTRLFVDQPLRTRMAAAAAERVRREFSPAALAARICDVLELC
;
A
#
# COMPACT_ATOMS: atom_id res chain seq x y z
N MET A 1 -2.80 -10.54 25.92
CA MET A 1 -1.58 -9.72 25.85
C MET A 1 -1.93 -8.26 25.65
N ASN A 2 -1.05 -7.32 26.06
CA ASN A 2 -1.16 -5.92 25.74
C ASN A 2 -0.44 -5.65 24.40
N VAL A 3 -1.01 -4.81 23.54
CA VAL A 3 -0.41 -4.52 22.24
C VAL A 3 -0.18 -3.01 22.11
N VAL A 4 1.03 -2.64 21.68
CA VAL A 4 1.41 -1.26 21.36
C VAL A 4 1.82 -1.21 19.89
N VAL A 5 1.12 -0.43 19.07
CA VAL A 5 1.43 -0.24 17.65
C VAL A 5 2.12 1.11 17.47
N LEU A 6 3.34 1.10 16.93
CA LEU A 6 4.09 2.31 16.58
C LEU A 6 3.96 2.57 15.08
N THR A 7 3.40 3.71 14.71
CA THR A 7 3.18 4.10 13.30
C THR A 7 3.61 5.54 13.04
N PRO A 8 4.08 5.86 11.81
CA PRO A 8 4.25 7.25 11.41
C PRO A 8 2.91 8.01 11.46
N MET A 9 1.89 7.44 10.82
CA MET A 9 0.56 8.02 10.73
C MET A 9 -0.48 6.90 10.56
N MET A 10 -1.68 7.08 11.09
CA MET A 10 -2.83 6.19 10.91
C MET A 10 -3.93 6.84 10.07
N GLY A 11 -4.10 8.16 10.21
CA GLY A 11 -5.12 8.95 9.50
C GLY A 11 -4.72 9.37 8.09
N GLY A 12 -3.53 9.02 7.61
CA GLY A 12 -3.04 9.36 6.27
C GLY A 12 -3.73 8.59 5.14
N ALA A 13 -3.54 9.09 3.91
CA ALA A 13 -4.04 8.46 2.69
C ALA A 13 -2.96 7.65 1.93
N ASP A 14 -1.91 7.24 2.63
CA ASP A 14 -0.81 6.44 2.06
C ASP A 14 -0.92 4.96 2.44
N GLY A 15 -0.10 4.13 1.78
CA GLY A 15 -0.11 2.68 1.98
C GLY A 15 0.25 2.24 3.41
N ILE A 16 1.15 2.95 4.11
CA ILE A 16 1.54 2.63 5.49
C ILE A 16 0.39 2.91 6.44
N SER A 17 -0.30 4.04 6.25
CA SER A 17 -1.50 4.40 7.02
C SER A 17 -2.61 3.36 6.82
N GLU A 18 -2.87 2.92 5.58
CA GLU A 18 -3.87 1.87 5.33
C GLU A 18 -3.47 0.53 5.96
N MET A 19 -2.21 0.12 5.84
CA MET A 19 -1.71 -1.08 6.51
C MET A 19 -1.86 -1.00 8.03
N THR A 20 -1.57 0.16 8.62
CA THR A 20 -1.77 0.39 10.05
C THR A 20 -3.23 0.20 10.43
N ARG A 21 -4.17 0.78 9.66
CA ARG A 21 -5.61 0.60 9.86
C ARG A 21 -6.04 -0.87 9.76
N GLN A 22 -5.53 -1.59 8.78
CA GLN A 22 -5.84 -3.01 8.59
C GLN A 22 -5.40 -3.84 9.80
N TRP A 23 -4.16 -3.66 10.28
CA TRP A 23 -3.65 -4.35 11.47
C TRP A 23 -4.44 -3.98 12.73
N VAL A 24 -4.70 -2.70 12.94
CA VAL A 24 -5.47 -2.21 14.10
C VAL A 24 -6.88 -2.79 14.11
N ARG A 25 -7.60 -2.81 12.97
CA ARG A 25 -8.94 -3.42 12.88
C ARG A 25 -8.93 -4.90 13.28
N VAL A 26 -7.93 -5.66 12.83
CA VAL A 26 -7.81 -7.08 13.20
C VAL A 26 -7.54 -7.22 14.70
N LEU A 27 -6.63 -6.43 15.27
CA LEU A 27 -6.34 -6.44 16.71
C LEU A 27 -7.56 -6.01 17.54
N GLU A 28 -8.33 -5.02 17.10
CA GLU A 28 -9.59 -4.60 17.74
C GLU A 28 -10.63 -5.72 17.74
N SER A 29 -10.73 -6.50 16.67
CA SER A 29 -11.64 -7.64 16.59
C SER A 29 -11.30 -8.76 17.57
N ARG A 30 -10.07 -8.74 18.11
CA ARG A 30 -9.57 -9.69 19.13
C ARG A 30 -9.59 -9.11 20.55
N ALA A 31 -10.11 -7.87 20.72
CA ALA A 31 -10.23 -7.25 22.04
C ALA A 31 -11.12 -8.06 22.97
N GLY A 32 -10.67 -8.23 24.22
CA GLY A 32 -11.37 -9.02 25.22
C GLY A 32 -11.19 -10.55 25.10
N ARG A 33 -10.49 -11.00 24.05
CA ARG A 33 -10.08 -12.42 23.87
C ARG A 33 -8.56 -12.55 24.05
N ASP A 34 -7.83 -12.26 22.98
CA ASP A 34 -6.38 -12.40 22.95
C ASP A 34 -5.65 -11.08 23.23
N VAL A 35 -6.33 -9.94 22.93
CA VAL A 35 -5.84 -8.58 23.15
C VAL A 35 -6.54 -7.96 24.35
N ALA A 36 -5.81 -7.78 25.45
CA ALA A 36 -6.32 -7.19 26.68
C ALA A 36 -6.39 -5.66 26.59
N ALA A 37 -5.39 -5.03 25.98
CA ALA A 37 -5.34 -3.61 25.71
C ALA A 37 -4.63 -3.34 24.38
N LEU A 38 -5.12 -2.34 23.62
CA LEU A 38 -4.55 -1.89 22.36
C LEU A 38 -4.25 -0.40 22.43
N ASP A 39 -2.97 -0.07 22.32
CA ASP A 39 -2.47 1.30 22.22
C ASP A 39 -1.89 1.54 20.83
N VAL A 40 -2.29 2.62 20.17
CA VAL A 40 -1.67 3.10 18.94
C VAL A 40 -0.93 4.41 19.21
N TRP A 41 0.34 4.44 18.92
CA TRP A 41 1.18 5.64 19.03
C TRP A 41 1.55 6.10 17.63
N SER A 42 1.05 7.27 17.29
CA SER A 42 1.32 7.93 16.01
C SER A 42 2.34 9.04 16.20
N LEU A 43 3.31 9.12 15.28
CA LEU A 43 4.28 10.20 15.26
C LEU A 43 3.64 11.49 14.73
N ASP A 44 2.94 11.44 13.59
CA ASP A 44 2.60 12.61 12.78
C ASP A 44 1.11 12.96 12.75
N ASP A 45 0.20 12.07 13.17
CA ASP A 45 -1.22 12.41 13.21
C ASP A 45 -1.47 13.67 14.04
N PRO A 46 -2.22 14.68 13.54
CA PRO A 46 -2.50 15.90 14.28
C PRO A 46 -3.44 15.69 15.48
N ALA A 47 -4.32 14.68 15.37
CA ALA A 47 -5.29 14.28 16.37
C ALA A 47 -5.60 12.79 16.23
N ARG A 48 -6.46 12.25 17.11
CA ARG A 48 -7.01 10.90 16.95
C ARG A 48 -7.83 10.83 15.65
N PRO A 49 -7.53 9.95 14.70
CA PRO A 49 -8.33 9.80 13.50
C PRO A 49 -9.65 9.05 13.79
N ASP A 50 -10.72 9.39 13.05
CA ASP A 50 -12.05 8.77 13.21
C ASP A 50 -12.04 7.25 12.94
N VAL A 51 -11.05 6.78 12.18
CA VAL A 51 -10.86 5.36 11.87
C VAL A 51 -10.31 4.53 13.04
N ALA A 52 -9.90 5.16 14.14
CA ALA A 52 -9.49 4.46 15.35
C ALA A 52 -10.73 4.04 16.16
N GLY A 53 -10.92 2.74 16.35
CA GLY A 53 -12.05 2.17 17.09
C GLY A 53 -12.08 2.58 18.57
N ALA A 54 -13.25 2.48 19.19
CA ALA A 54 -13.45 2.94 20.57
C ALA A 54 -12.58 2.18 21.60
N ALA A 55 -12.25 0.92 21.32
CA ALA A 55 -11.42 0.08 22.17
C ALA A 55 -9.93 0.41 22.12
N THR A 56 -9.50 1.20 21.12
CA THR A 56 -8.10 1.57 20.91
C THR A 56 -7.74 2.84 21.68
N ARG A 57 -6.74 2.75 22.56
CA ARG A 57 -6.11 3.97 23.10
C ARG A 57 -5.21 4.58 22.03
N PHE A 58 -5.36 5.87 21.78
CA PHE A 58 -4.60 6.56 20.74
C PHE A 58 -3.78 7.70 21.32
N ARG A 59 -2.48 7.74 21.02
CA ARG A 59 -1.56 8.82 21.42
C ARG A 59 -0.89 9.38 20.18
N THR A 60 -0.82 10.68 20.04
CA THR A 60 -0.07 11.31 18.96
C THR A 60 1.01 12.26 19.49
N ALA A 61 2.15 12.22 18.82
CA ALA A 61 3.26 13.14 19.07
C ALA A 61 3.17 14.42 18.25
N ARG A 62 2.27 14.49 17.25
CA ARG A 62 2.09 15.65 16.36
C ARG A 62 3.41 16.12 15.73
N GLY A 63 4.20 15.17 15.18
CA GLY A 63 5.52 15.42 14.60
C GLY A 63 6.67 15.56 15.60
N GLY A 64 6.40 15.57 16.89
CA GLY A 64 7.42 15.76 17.93
C GLY A 64 8.19 14.49 18.29
N ARG A 65 9.34 14.24 17.69
CA ARG A 65 10.15 13.02 17.90
C ARG A 65 10.52 12.79 19.37
N MET A 66 10.89 13.83 20.12
CA MET A 66 11.19 13.73 21.56
C MET A 66 9.95 13.36 22.37
N ARG A 67 8.80 13.94 22.03
CA ARG A 67 7.51 13.58 22.62
C ARG A 67 7.16 12.13 22.34
N PHE A 68 7.37 11.67 21.12
CA PHE A 68 7.15 10.28 20.75
C PHE A 68 8.03 9.32 21.56
N ALA A 69 9.32 9.62 21.67
CA ALA A 69 10.24 8.84 22.50
C ALA A 69 9.84 8.84 23.99
N SER A 70 9.29 9.95 24.50
CA SER A 70 8.82 10.03 25.90
C SER A 70 7.66 9.07 26.20
N PHE A 71 6.85 8.68 25.19
CA PHE A 71 5.80 7.68 25.37
C PHE A 71 6.41 6.32 25.73
N ALA A 72 7.46 5.92 25.02
CA ALA A 72 8.15 4.66 25.28
C ALA A 72 8.83 4.64 26.65
N LEU A 73 9.46 5.73 27.06
CA LEU A 73 10.12 5.81 28.38
C LEU A 73 9.10 5.74 29.52
N ARG A 74 7.95 6.40 29.40
CA ARG A 74 6.89 6.35 30.41
C ARG A 74 6.25 4.97 30.49
N GLU A 75 5.95 4.37 29.33
CA GLU A 75 5.32 3.06 29.26
C GLU A 75 6.28 1.96 29.72
N ALA A 76 7.59 2.09 29.46
CA ALA A 76 8.61 1.15 29.90
C ALA A 76 8.66 0.99 31.44
N ALA A 77 8.25 2.02 32.19
CA ALA A 77 8.14 1.94 33.67
C ALA A 77 7.04 0.95 34.12
N HIS A 78 6.03 0.72 33.27
CA HIS A 78 4.85 -0.12 33.55
C HIS A 78 4.75 -1.32 32.59
N ALA A 79 5.69 -1.46 31.65
CA ALA A 79 5.66 -2.53 30.66
C ALA A 79 5.73 -3.90 31.33
N ALA A 80 4.73 -4.73 31.06
CA ALA A 80 4.71 -6.11 31.47
C ALA A 80 5.40 -6.98 30.41
N THR A 81 5.92 -8.13 30.83
CA THR A 81 6.48 -9.17 29.94
C THR A 81 5.47 -9.73 28.92
N ASP A 82 4.19 -9.45 29.13
CA ASP A 82 3.05 -9.77 28.26
C ASP A 82 2.75 -8.68 27.20
N THR A 83 3.66 -7.74 26.98
CA THR A 83 3.46 -6.67 26.01
C THR A 83 4.10 -7.02 24.66
N LEU A 84 3.31 -6.88 23.58
CA LEU A 84 3.77 -6.95 22.18
C LEU A 84 3.87 -5.55 21.61
N VAL A 85 5.03 -5.16 21.12
CA VAL A 85 5.27 -3.91 20.39
C VAL A 85 5.34 -4.22 18.90
N ILE A 86 4.44 -3.66 18.11
CA ILE A 86 4.40 -3.80 16.65
C ILE A 86 4.89 -2.49 16.03
N VAL A 87 5.94 -2.56 15.21
CA VAL A 87 6.53 -1.39 14.56
C VAL A 87 6.19 -1.41 13.07
N MET A 88 5.41 -0.40 12.64
CA MET A 88 4.90 -0.26 11.27
C MET A 88 5.85 0.50 10.34
N HIS A 89 6.99 0.96 10.81
CA HIS A 89 8.00 1.65 9.99
C HIS A 89 9.38 1.57 10.66
N LEU A 90 10.41 1.20 9.90
CA LEU A 90 11.75 0.92 10.42
C LEU A 90 12.39 2.09 11.20
N GLN A 91 12.12 3.33 10.82
CA GLN A 91 12.62 4.52 11.53
C GLN A 91 12.11 4.64 12.99
N LEU A 92 11.02 3.94 13.33
CA LEU A 92 10.46 3.93 14.68
C LEU A 92 11.06 2.84 15.58
N LEU A 93 11.88 1.94 15.04
CA LEU A 93 12.52 0.84 15.78
C LEU A 93 13.28 1.31 17.04
N PRO A 94 14.07 2.40 17.01
CA PRO A 94 14.77 2.86 18.22
C PRO A 94 13.84 3.20 19.39
N VAL A 95 12.60 3.64 19.09
CA VAL A 95 11.61 3.99 20.12
C VAL A 95 11.08 2.75 20.85
N ALA A 96 11.12 1.58 20.22
CA ALA A 96 10.70 0.33 20.86
C ALA A 96 11.73 -0.20 21.88
N LEU A 97 13.02 0.20 21.81
CA LEU A 97 14.09 -0.35 22.65
C LEU A 97 13.82 -0.29 24.16
N PRO A 98 13.34 0.82 24.75
CA PRO A 98 13.06 0.86 26.18
C PRO A 98 12.05 -0.20 26.64
N LEU A 99 11.01 -0.46 25.83
CA LEU A 99 10.01 -1.49 26.10
C LEU A 99 10.60 -2.91 25.97
N VAL A 100 11.39 -3.12 24.92
CA VAL A 100 12.07 -4.40 24.66
C VAL A 100 13.05 -4.76 25.80
N TRP A 101 13.80 -3.78 26.31
CA TRP A 101 14.70 -3.98 27.46
C TRP A 101 13.97 -4.29 28.76
N ARG A 102 12.68 -3.96 28.84
CA ARG A 102 11.79 -4.32 29.96
C ARG A 102 11.07 -5.66 29.75
N GLY A 103 11.35 -6.37 28.66
CA GLY A 103 10.81 -7.70 28.39
C GLY A 103 9.65 -7.75 27.39
N ALA A 104 9.26 -6.62 26.80
CA ALA A 104 8.26 -6.63 25.74
C ALA A 104 8.78 -7.38 24.49
N ARG A 105 7.91 -8.14 23.84
CA ARG A 105 8.20 -8.77 22.54
C ARG A 105 8.13 -7.70 21.43
N LEU A 106 9.06 -7.73 20.50
CA LEU A 106 9.10 -6.81 19.37
C LEU A 106 8.72 -7.53 18.08
N MET A 107 7.74 -7.02 17.38
CA MET A 107 7.41 -7.40 16.02
C MET A 107 7.73 -6.25 15.07
N VAL A 108 8.39 -6.56 13.96
CA VAL A 108 8.76 -5.58 12.93
C VAL A 108 8.04 -5.92 11.64
N ILE A 109 7.43 -4.92 11.00
CA ILE A 109 6.79 -5.06 9.71
C ILE A 109 7.57 -4.24 8.67
N LEU A 110 8.07 -4.91 7.63
CA LEU A 110 8.72 -4.30 6.48
C LEU A 110 7.65 -3.88 5.46
N MET A 111 7.48 -2.56 5.29
CA MET A 111 6.36 -1.98 4.55
C MET A 111 6.66 -1.70 3.06
N GLY A 112 7.86 -2.01 2.59
CA GLY A 112 8.26 -1.79 1.20
C GLY A 112 9.49 -0.93 1.05
N ILE A 113 9.40 0.18 0.35
CA ILE A 113 10.53 1.02 -0.09
C ILE A 113 11.42 1.47 1.09
N GLU A 114 10.86 1.76 2.26
CA GLU A 114 11.63 2.13 3.44
C GLU A 114 12.56 1.01 3.92
N ALA A 115 12.23 -0.24 3.61
CA ALA A 115 13.04 -1.41 3.94
C ALA A 115 14.16 -1.69 2.91
N TRP A 116 14.23 -0.94 1.82
CA TRP A 116 15.23 -1.11 0.76
C TRP A 116 16.46 -0.24 0.97
N THR A 117 16.63 0.26 2.17
CA THR A 117 17.84 1.00 2.59
C THR A 117 18.53 0.28 3.74
N PRO A 118 19.88 0.43 3.88
CA PRO A 118 20.59 -0.15 5.01
C PRO A 118 20.09 0.40 6.35
N LEU A 119 19.83 -0.49 7.32
CA LEU A 119 19.45 -0.09 8.67
C LEU A 119 20.55 0.72 9.36
N ARG A 120 20.16 1.81 10.01
CA ARG A 120 21.04 2.59 10.88
C ARG A 120 21.44 1.78 12.12
N PRO A 121 22.51 2.14 12.84
CA PRO A 121 22.99 1.35 13.96
C PRO A 121 21.96 1.04 15.04
N LEU A 122 21.15 2.03 15.46
CA LEU A 122 20.09 1.83 16.46
C LEU A 122 18.90 1.02 15.93
N GLU A 123 18.55 1.22 14.66
CA GLU A 123 17.53 0.41 13.98
C GLU A 123 17.97 -1.05 13.92
N ARG A 124 19.23 -1.30 13.54
CA ARG A 124 19.82 -2.65 13.49
C ARG A 124 19.87 -3.29 14.87
N LEU A 125 20.20 -2.52 15.91
CA LEU A 125 20.22 -3.00 17.30
C LEU A 125 18.81 -3.46 17.71
N ALA A 126 17.77 -2.68 17.44
CA ALA A 126 16.39 -3.02 17.74
C ALA A 126 15.91 -4.21 16.88
N PHE A 127 16.20 -4.20 15.58
CA PHE A 127 15.82 -5.28 14.65
C PHE A 127 16.34 -6.65 15.08
N ARG A 128 17.58 -6.73 15.54
CA ARG A 128 18.18 -7.98 16.06
C ARG A 128 17.51 -8.52 17.32
N ARG A 129 16.67 -7.75 17.98
CA ARG A 129 15.88 -8.13 19.16
C ARG A 129 14.44 -8.45 18.82
N ALA A 130 14.08 -8.40 17.54
CA ALA A 130 12.74 -8.74 17.11
C ALA A 130 12.43 -10.21 17.44
N TRP A 131 11.30 -10.42 18.11
CA TRP A 131 10.71 -11.74 18.30
C TRP A 131 10.22 -12.29 16.96
N LYS A 132 9.65 -11.42 16.12
CA LYS A 132 9.14 -11.79 14.80
C LYS A 132 9.34 -10.62 13.82
N VAL A 133 9.66 -10.97 12.59
CA VAL A 133 9.75 -10.02 11.46
C VAL A 133 8.82 -10.47 10.36
N THR A 134 8.01 -9.56 9.86
CA THR A 134 7.15 -9.78 8.68
C THR A 134 7.44 -8.79 7.59
N ALA A 135 7.08 -9.13 6.37
CA ALA A 135 7.13 -8.24 5.21
C ALA A 135 5.80 -8.30 4.45
N ILE A 136 5.44 -7.21 3.79
CA ILE A 136 4.21 -7.13 3.00
C ILE A 136 4.30 -7.93 1.69
N SER A 137 5.52 -8.25 1.23
CA SER A 137 5.75 -8.97 -0.04
C SER A 137 7.06 -9.75 0.01
N THR A 138 7.16 -10.79 -0.81
CA THR A 138 8.43 -11.51 -1.07
C THR A 138 9.45 -10.58 -1.73
N HIS A 139 8.98 -9.68 -2.61
CA HIS A 139 9.82 -8.67 -3.23
C HIS A 139 10.51 -7.80 -2.17
N THR A 140 9.77 -7.32 -1.16
CA THR A 140 10.34 -6.55 -0.04
C THR A 140 11.38 -7.37 0.75
N VAL A 141 11.15 -8.67 0.97
CA VAL A 141 12.14 -9.55 1.63
C VAL A 141 13.44 -9.61 0.84
N VAL A 142 13.35 -9.81 -0.48
CA VAL A 142 14.53 -9.89 -1.36
C VAL A 142 15.31 -8.57 -1.33
N ARG A 143 14.63 -7.44 -1.52
CA ARG A 143 15.23 -6.10 -1.51
C ARG A 143 15.88 -5.79 -0.15
N PHE A 144 15.20 -6.09 0.96
CA PHE A 144 15.73 -5.90 2.30
C PHE A 144 17.03 -6.69 2.54
N ARG A 145 17.06 -7.96 2.15
CA ARG A 145 18.25 -8.83 2.31
C ARG A 145 19.44 -8.36 1.49
N LEU A 146 19.22 -7.87 0.28
CA LEU A 146 20.28 -7.31 -0.59
C LEU A 146 20.98 -6.13 0.07
N VAL A 147 20.26 -5.23 0.71
CA VAL A 147 20.84 -4.02 1.32
C VAL A 147 21.25 -4.22 2.78
N ASN A 148 20.81 -5.31 3.43
CA ASN A 148 21.15 -5.68 4.80
C ASN A 148 21.71 -7.11 4.89
N PRO A 149 22.84 -7.44 4.23
CA PRO A 149 23.34 -8.82 4.11
C PRO A 149 23.69 -9.44 5.47
N THR A 150 24.06 -8.65 6.47
CA THR A 150 24.35 -9.13 7.84
C THR A 150 23.08 -9.57 8.60
N LEU A 151 21.90 -9.33 8.05
CA LEU A 151 20.61 -9.72 8.60
C LEU A 151 19.86 -10.69 7.68
N ALA A 152 20.48 -11.16 6.60
CA ALA A 152 19.86 -12.07 5.62
C ALA A 152 19.43 -13.42 6.24
N HIS A 153 20.05 -13.82 7.35
CA HIS A 153 19.74 -15.05 8.10
C HIS A 153 18.48 -14.91 8.98
N VAL A 154 17.98 -13.70 9.23
CA VAL A 154 16.81 -13.50 10.07
C VAL A 154 15.57 -14.04 9.35
N PRO A 155 14.78 -14.92 9.99
CA PRO A 155 13.52 -15.37 9.42
C PRO A 155 12.55 -14.21 9.22
N ILE A 156 11.99 -14.11 8.01
CA ILE A 156 10.99 -13.10 7.68
C ILE A 156 9.78 -13.83 7.08
N THR A 157 8.63 -13.66 7.72
CA THR A 157 7.36 -14.22 7.26
C THR A 157 6.64 -13.20 6.36
N VAL A 158 6.16 -13.62 5.20
CA VAL A 158 5.36 -12.74 4.33
C VAL A 158 3.92 -12.70 4.84
N CYS A 159 3.47 -11.51 5.22
CA CYS A 159 2.08 -11.22 5.59
C CYS A 159 1.52 -10.19 4.61
N ARG A 160 0.94 -10.67 3.51
CA ARG A 160 0.40 -9.80 2.46
C ARG A 160 -0.75 -8.95 2.98
N PRO A 161 -0.88 -7.68 2.57
CA PRO A 161 -2.02 -6.83 2.83
C PRO A 161 -3.35 -7.44 2.40
N GLY A 162 -4.44 -6.93 2.95
CA GLY A 162 -5.77 -7.09 2.39
C GLY A 162 -6.11 -5.96 1.41
N ALA A 163 -7.15 -6.16 0.62
CA ALA A 163 -7.70 -5.09 -0.19
C ALA A 163 -8.26 -3.98 0.73
N PRO A 164 -7.98 -2.71 0.44
CA PRO A 164 -8.61 -1.60 1.15
C PRO A 164 -10.14 -1.67 1.05
N LEU A 165 -10.82 -1.20 2.09
CA LEU A 165 -12.27 -1.08 2.06
C LEU A 165 -12.64 0.10 1.16
N MET A 166 -13.25 -0.20 0.02
CA MET A 166 -13.72 0.83 -0.90
C MET A 166 -15.05 1.42 -0.44
N ALA A 167 -15.21 2.73 -0.62
CA ALA A 167 -16.50 3.38 -0.46
C ALA A 167 -17.50 2.91 -1.52
N HIS A 168 -18.80 3.11 -1.27
CA HIS A 168 -19.79 2.95 -2.34
C HIS A 168 -19.50 3.95 -3.45
N PRO A 169 -19.45 3.49 -4.73
CA PRO A 169 -19.18 4.38 -5.83
C PRO A 169 -20.28 5.45 -6.00
N SER A 170 -19.87 6.66 -6.35
CA SER A 170 -20.83 7.71 -6.72
C SER A 170 -21.52 7.39 -8.05
N ASP A 171 -22.67 8.05 -8.31
CA ASP A 171 -23.41 7.92 -9.57
C ASP A 171 -22.79 8.71 -10.74
N GLU A 172 -21.66 9.36 -10.49
CA GLU A 172 -20.96 10.09 -11.54
C GLU A 172 -20.22 9.15 -12.48
N HIS A 173 -20.47 9.31 -13.78
CA HIS A 173 -19.80 8.56 -14.83
C HIS A 173 -18.99 9.48 -15.73
N LEU A 174 -17.84 9.02 -16.20
CA LEU A 174 -17.10 9.64 -17.28
C LEU A 174 -17.56 9.06 -18.63
N ALA A 175 -17.73 9.92 -19.62
CA ALA A 175 -18.12 9.49 -20.97
C ALA A 175 -16.99 8.72 -21.66
N GLY A 176 -17.32 7.59 -22.29
CA GLY A 176 -16.42 6.78 -23.11
C GLY A 176 -15.42 5.92 -22.33
N PRO A 177 -14.72 5.02 -23.02
CA PRO A 177 -13.73 4.15 -22.39
C PRO A 177 -12.47 4.93 -21.99
N TYR A 178 -11.95 4.67 -20.81
CA TYR A 178 -10.70 5.24 -20.33
C TYR A 178 -9.85 4.21 -19.58
N ALA A 179 -8.52 4.42 -19.61
CA ALA A 179 -7.59 3.80 -18.68
C ALA A 179 -7.42 4.70 -17.46
N LEU A 180 -7.22 4.11 -16.29
CA LEU A 180 -7.07 4.81 -15.02
C LEU A 180 -5.68 4.57 -14.42
N ILE A 181 -5.03 5.63 -13.96
CA ILE A 181 -3.91 5.55 -13.01
C ILE A 181 -4.25 6.34 -11.75
N VAL A 182 -3.95 5.78 -10.60
CA VAL A 182 -4.17 6.40 -9.29
C VAL A 182 -2.86 6.43 -8.52
N GLY A 183 -2.45 7.60 -8.11
CA GLY A 183 -1.23 7.73 -7.32
C GLY A 183 -0.81 9.16 -7.08
N ARG A 184 0.04 9.34 -6.08
CA ARG A 184 0.67 10.63 -5.81
C ARG A 184 1.61 11.00 -6.95
N MET A 185 1.51 12.22 -7.43
CA MET A 185 2.39 12.79 -8.45
C MET A 185 3.51 13.57 -7.77
N SER A 186 4.47 12.86 -7.16
CA SER A 186 5.60 13.47 -6.49
C SER A 186 6.90 13.28 -7.28
N VAL A 187 7.78 14.28 -7.20
CA VAL A 187 9.13 14.22 -7.78
C VAL A 187 9.89 12.98 -7.29
N SER A 188 9.71 12.59 -6.02
CA SER A 188 10.32 11.40 -5.43
C SER A 188 9.66 10.07 -5.85
N GLU A 189 8.49 10.12 -6.52
CA GLU A 189 7.70 8.93 -6.88
C GLU A 189 7.48 8.81 -8.40
N ARG A 190 8.37 9.38 -9.21
CA ARG A 190 8.30 9.27 -10.70
C ARG A 190 8.35 7.84 -11.20
N TYR A 191 8.87 6.92 -10.39
CA TYR A 191 8.86 5.48 -10.66
C TYR A 191 7.46 4.89 -10.89
N LYS A 192 6.37 5.60 -10.51
CA LYS A 192 4.97 5.14 -10.71
C LYS A 192 4.53 5.11 -12.17
N GLY A 193 5.32 5.68 -13.10
CA GLY A 193 5.09 5.54 -14.53
C GLY A 193 4.15 6.54 -15.16
N HIS A 194 3.79 7.64 -14.48
CA HIS A 194 2.97 8.72 -15.09
C HIS A 194 3.61 9.27 -16.37
N ASP A 195 4.93 9.52 -16.35
CA ASP A 195 5.68 10.01 -17.50
C ASP A 195 5.61 9.05 -18.70
N VAL A 196 5.82 7.76 -18.44
CA VAL A 196 5.79 6.71 -19.46
C VAL A 196 4.42 6.62 -20.12
N LEU A 197 3.35 6.68 -19.34
CA LEU A 197 1.98 6.66 -19.86
C LEU A 197 1.69 7.89 -20.75
N ILE A 198 2.07 9.09 -20.29
CA ILE A 198 1.88 10.32 -21.07
C ILE A 198 2.64 10.25 -22.39
N GLU A 199 3.87 9.75 -22.39
CA GLU A 199 4.70 9.60 -23.61
C GLU A 199 4.15 8.57 -24.59
N GLN A 200 3.57 7.48 -24.10
CA GLN A 200 2.95 6.45 -24.94
C GLN A 200 1.56 6.83 -25.45
N TRP A 201 0.89 7.81 -24.82
CA TRP A 201 -0.52 8.09 -25.10
C TRP A 201 -0.82 8.52 -26.54
N PRO A 202 0.02 9.30 -27.27
CA PRO A 202 -0.19 9.57 -28.68
C PRO A 202 -0.28 8.30 -29.54
N ARG A 203 0.55 7.28 -29.24
CA ARG A 203 0.55 6.00 -29.95
C ARG A 203 -0.71 5.18 -29.61
N VAL A 204 -1.15 5.21 -28.34
CA VAL A 204 -2.41 4.57 -27.92
C VAL A 204 -3.58 5.19 -28.70
N ARG A 205 -3.65 6.50 -28.81
CA ARG A 205 -4.71 7.18 -29.57
C ARG A 205 -4.67 6.91 -31.07
N GLN A 206 -3.49 6.70 -31.62
CA GLN A 206 -3.36 6.27 -33.02
C GLN A 206 -3.94 4.86 -33.23
N ALA A 207 -3.71 3.95 -32.30
CA ALA A 207 -4.21 2.58 -32.36
C ALA A 207 -5.70 2.48 -31.95
N VAL A 208 -6.16 3.32 -31.02
CA VAL A 208 -7.52 3.33 -30.47
C VAL A 208 -8.04 4.77 -30.46
N PRO A 209 -8.67 5.24 -31.57
CA PRO A 209 -9.25 6.58 -31.61
C PRO A 209 -10.28 6.77 -30.50
N GLY A 210 -10.17 7.89 -29.77
CA GLY A 210 -11.06 8.18 -28.64
C GLY A 210 -10.61 7.63 -27.29
N ALA A 211 -9.51 6.86 -27.22
CA ALA A 211 -8.94 6.40 -25.94
C ALA A 211 -8.57 7.60 -25.05
N ARG A 212 -8.92 7.51 -23.77
CA ARG A 212 -8.64 8.53 -22.74
C ARG A 212 -7.83 7.93 -21.59
N LEU A 213 -6.95 8.74 -21.00
CA LEU A 213 -6.28 8.44 -19.73
C LEU A 213 -6.83 9.35 -18.64
N VAL A 214 -7.21 8.77 -17.53
CA VAL A 214 -7.61 9.51 -16.33
C VAL A 214 -6.51 9.33 -15.28
N ILE A 215 -5.98 10.44 -14.80
CA ILE A 215 -4.95 10.50 -13.77
C ILE A 215 -5.58 11.05 -12.50
N ALA A 216 -5.73 10.20 -11.46
CA ALA A 216 -6.25 10.59 -10.16
C ALA A 216 -5.13 10.68 -9.12
N GLY A 217 -5.11 11.77 -8.39
CA GLY A 217 -4.10 12.09 -7.40
C GLY A 217 -3.58 13.51 -7.55
N ASP A 218 -2.62 13.86 -6.71
CA ASP A 218 -2.01 15.19 -6.69
C ASP A 218 -0.56 15.08 -6.17
N GLY A 219 0.22 16.15 -6.27
CA GLY A 219 1.59 16.20 -5.78
C GLY A 219 2.40 17.33 -6.37
N ASP A 220 3.63 17.46 -5.93
CA ASP A 220 4.58 18.52 -6.30
C ASP A 220 5.10 18.41 -7.75
N ASP A 221 4.85 17.30 -8.44
CA ASP A 221 5.20 17.08 -9.86
C ASP A 221 3.97 17.21 -10.80
N ALA A 222 2.77 17.46 -10.26
CA ALA A 222 1.53 17.45 -11.03
C ALA A 222 1.49 18.48 -12.15
N ASP A 223 1.99 19.70 -11.91
CA ASP A 223 1.97 20.77 -12.92
C ASP A 223 2.90 20.47 -14.09
N ARG A 224 4.08 19.88 -13.83
CA ARG A 224 4.98 19.41 -14.88
C ARG A 224 4.31 18.34 -15.75
N LEU A 225 3.63 17.37 -15.12
CA LEU A 225 2.92 16.30 -15.84
C LEU A 225 1.76 16.85 -16.66
N ARG A 226 0.98 17.82 -16.14
CA ARG A 226 -0.09 18.50 -16.89
C ARG A 226 0.46 19.23 -18.12
N GLN A 227 1.55 19.98 -17.96
CA GLN A 227 2.19 20.68 -19.07
C GLN A 227 2.67 19.69 -20.14
N LYS A 228 3.32 18.59 -19.74
CA LYS A 228 3.78 17.53 -20.64
C LYS A 228 2.62 16.89 -21.41
N ALA A 229 1.54 16.55 -20.71
CA ALA A 229 0.35 15.95 -21.29
C ALA A 229 -0.34 16.91 -22.29
N GLY A 230 -0.48 18.19 -21.93
CA GLY A 230 -1.04 19.21 -22.82
C GLY A 230 -0.25 19.36 -24.13
N ALA A 231 1.08 19.31 -24.05
CA ALA A 231 1.94 19.41 -25.23
C ALA A 231 1.87 18.18 -26.15
N LEU A 232 1.68 16.98 -25.61
CA LEU A 232 1.74 15.72 -26.37
C LEU A 232 0.35 15.20 -26.79
N CYS A 233 -0.67 15.41 -25.96
CA CYS A 233 -1.92 14.66 -26.02
C CYS A 233 -3.18 15.53 -26.03
N GLY A 234 -3.06 16.84 -25.81
CA GLY A 234 -4.21 17.74 -25.70
C GLY A 234 -5.17 17.30 -24.58
N ASP A 235 -6.44 17.15 -24.91
CA ASP A 235 -7.54 16.81 -24.01
C ASP A 235 -7.71 15.28 -23.76
N ALA A 236 -6.86 14.45 -24.35
CA ALA A 236 -6.95 13.00 -24.22
C ALA A 236 -6.55 12.48 -22.83
N ILE A 237 -5.87 13.30 -22.04
CA ILE A 237 -5.44 12.99 -20.67
C ILE A 237 -6.14 13.94 -19.70
N ALA A 238 -6.95 13.38 -18.80
CA ALA A 238 -7.68 14.13 -17.79
C ALA A 238 -7.04 13.98 -16.41
N PHE A 239 -6.64 15.09 -15.81
CA PHE A 239 -6.17 15.13 -14.42
C PHE A 239 -7.34 15.51 -13.51
N VAL A 240 -7.80 14.60 -12.67
CA VAL A 240 -8.94 14.83 -11.78
C VAL A 240 -8.53 15.31 -10.39
N GLY A 241 -7.22 15.37 -10.11
CA GLY A 241 -6.72 15.84 -8.83
C GLY A 241 -7.06 14.88 -7.68
N ARG A 242 -7.09 15.41 -6.45
CA ARG A 242 -7.57 14.69 -5.28
C ARG A 242 -9.10 14.70 -5.27
N ILE A 243 -9.71 13.53 -5.21
CA ILE A 243 -11.15 13.31 -5.26
C ILE A 243 -11.62 12.56 -4.01
N SER A 244 -12.93 12.50 -3.77
CA SER A 244 -13.52 11.71 -2.69
C SER A 244 -13.39 10.21 -2.94
N ASP A 245 -13.45 9.41 -1.85
CA ASP A 245 -13.37 7.95 -1.95
C ASP A 245 -14.51 7.38 -2.80
N ALA A 246 -15.72 7.94 -2.70
CA ALA A 246 -16.87 7.53 -3.52
C ALA A 246 -16.64 7.81 -5.03
N ARG A 247 -16.02 8.96 -5.35
CA ARG A 247 -15.65 9.29 -6.74
C ARG A 247 -14.53 8.39 -7.25
N LEU A 248 -13.52 8.10 -6.40
CA LEU A 248 -12.45 7.18 -6.75
C LEU A 248 -12.98 5.77 -7.02
N ALA A 249 -13.90 5.28 -6.18
CA ALA A 249 -14.57 3.99 -6.39
C ALA A 249 -15.34 3.94 -7.72
N ALA A 250 -16.01 5.04 -8.10
CA ALA A 250 -16.68 5.14 -9.40
C ALA A 250 -15.68 5.12 -10.56
N LEU A 251 -14.54 5.81 -10.44
CA LEU A 251 -13.49 5.78 -11.46
C LEU A 251 -12.91 4.38 -11.66
N TYR A 252 -12.67 3.64 -10.58
CA TYR A 252 -12.23 2.25 -10.70
C TYR A 252 -13.30 1.40 -11.39
N ARG A 253 -14.56 1.46 -10.95
CA ARG A 253 -15.67 0.66 -11.51
C ARG A 253 -15.85 0.85 -13.01
N ASP A 254 -15.72 2.09 -13.49
CA ASP A 254 -16.06 2.47 -14.85
C ASP A 254 -14.84 2.46 -15.81
N ALA A 255 -13.62 2.29 -15.28
CA ALA A 255 -12.42 2.21 -16.10
C ALA A 255 -12.42 0.95 -16.98
N ALA A 256 -11.94 1.07 -18.22
CA ALA A 256 -11.70 -0.10 -19.05
C ALA A 256 -10.62 -1.01 -18.44
N PHE A 257 -9.58 -0.40 -17.86
CA PHE A 257 -8.55 -1.06 -17.07
C PHE A 257 -7.79 -0.03 -16.22
N PHE A 258 -7.16 -0.52 -15.17
CA PHE A 258 -6.19 0.23 -14.38
C PHE A 258 -4.79 -0.02 -14.94
N VAL A 259 -3.94 1.02 -15.02
CA VAL A 259 -2.57 0.89 -15.50
C VAL A 259 -1.61 1.71 -14.68
N MET A 260 -0.64 1.05 -14.05
CA MET A 260 0.45 1.72 -13.33
C MET A 260 1.75 0.91 -13.55
N PRO A 261 2.56 1.25 -14.57
CA PRO A 261 3.81 0.55 -14.87
C PRO A 261 4.94 1.01 -13.93
N SER A 262 4.72 0.83 -12.61
CA SER A 262 5.64 1.24 -11.56
C SER A 262 6.86 0.32 -11.50
N THR A 263 8.07 0.89 -11.47
CA THR A 263 9.33 0.13 -11.40
C THR A 263 9.79 -0.17 -9.96
N ASP A 264 9.26 0.54 -8.97
CA ASP A 264 9.66 0.41 -7.56
C ASP A 264 8.42 0.39 -6.64
N GLU A 265 7.62 -0.67 -6.73
CA GLU A 265 6.43 -0.83 -5.90
C GLU A 265 6.71 -1.81 -4.74
N GLY A 266 6.29 -1.44 -3.53
CA GLY A 266 6.44 -2.30 -2.36
C GLY A 266 5.45 -3.46 -2.32
N PHE A 267 4.21 -3.19 -2.79
CA PHE A 267 3.14 -4.17 -2.95
C PHE A 267 2.11 -3.70 -3.99
N GLY A 268 1.52 -2.50 -3.79
CA GLY A 268 0.57 -1.90 -4.74
C GLY A 268 -0.89 -2.12 -4.35
N LEU A 269 -1.33 -1.53 -3.24
CA LEU A 269 -2.72 -1.59 -2.78
C LEU A 269 -3.73 -1.11 -3.83
N VAL A 270 -3.33 -0.15 -4.69
CA VAL A 270 -4.17 0.39 -5.77
C VAL A 270 -4.56 -0.67 -6.82
N TYR A 271 -3.73 -1.71 -7.00
CA TYR A 271 -4.12 -2.85 -7.85
C TYR A 271 -5.24 -3.66 -7.20
N LEU A 272 -5.19 -3.86 -5.87
CA LEU A 272 -6.26 -4.54 -5.14
C LEU A 272 -7.56 -3.72 -5.15
N GLU A 273 -7.47 -2.39 -5.11
CA GLU A 273 -8.63 -1.49 -5.26
C GLU A 273 -9.27 -1.66 -6.63
N ALA A 274 -8.48 -1.60 -7.70
CA ALA A 274 -8.95 -1.79 -9.07
C ALA A 274 -9.56 -3.20 -9.28
N MET A 275 -8.84 -4.24 -8.90
CA MET A 275 -9.29 -5.62 -9.04
C MET A 275 -10.55 -5.90 -8.21
N GLY A 276 -10.65 -5.32 -7.01
CA GLY A 276 -11.85 -5.39 -6.16
C GLY A 276 -13.06 -4.70 -6.78
N ALA A 277 -12.84 -3.65 -7.56
CA ALA A 277 -13.87 -2.99 -8.38
C ALA A 277 -14.17 -3.71 -9.71
N SER A 278 -13.66 -4.93 -9.92
CA SER A 278 -13.77 -5.69 -11.16
C SER A 278 -13.10 -4.99 -12.36
N THR A 279 -11.97 -4.37 -12.14
CA THR A 279 -11.19 -3.67 -13.17
C THR A 279 -9.87 -4.38 -13.36
N PRO A 280 -9.56 -4.93 -14.57
CA PRO A 280 -8.31 -5.62 -14.83
C PRO A 280 -7.15 -4.62 -14.81
N CYS A 281 -5.96 -5.09 -14.42
CA CYS A 281 -4.80 -4.26 -14.22
C CYS A 281 -3.71 -4.52 -15.26
N ILE A 282 -2.96 -3.47 -15.62
CA ILE A 282 -1.64 -3.57 -16.24
C ILE A 282 -0.61 -3.06 -15.24
N ALA A 283 0.37 -3.88 -14.90
CA ALA A 283 1.44 -3.56 -13.96
C ALA A 283 2.80 -3.93 -14.53
N ALA A 284 3.88 -3.41 -13.94
CA ALA A 284 5.23 -3.87 -14.26
C ALA A 284 5.67 -5.05 -13.38
N HIS A 285 6.74 -5.73 -13.80
CA HIS A 285 7.39 -6.79 -13.03
C HIS A 285 7.79 -6.33 -11.62
N GLY A 286 7.76 -7.23 -10.66
CA GLY A 286 8.17 -6.99 -9.27
C GLY A 286 7.09 -7.35 -8.25
N ALA A 287 6.87 -6.51 -7.24
CA ALA A 287 5.88 -6.78 -6.22
C ALA A 287 4.43 -7.00 -6.74
N PRO A 288 3.97 -6.33 -7.83
CA PRO A 288 2.64 -6.57 -8.37
C PRO A 288 2.39 -8.02 -8.85
N GLU A 289 3.42 -8.80 -9.19
CA GLU A 289 3.30 -10.22 -9.54
C GLU A 289 2.78 -11.10 -8.38
N GLU A 290 2.84 -10.60 -7.14
CA GLU A 290 2.22 -11.27 -5.98
C GLU A 290 0.70 -11.04 -5.91
N ILE A 291 0.19 -10.05 -6.64
CA ILE A 291 -1.23 -9.69 -6.72
C ILE A 291 -1.83 -10.19 -8.04
N ILE A 292 -1.15 -9.94 -9.15
CA ILE A 292 -1.65 -10.14 -10.51
C ILE A 292 -1.05 -11.42 -11.09
N HIS A 293 -1.89 -12.30 -11.60
CA HIS A 293 -1.49 -13.43 -12.44
C HIS A 293 -1.57 -13.02 -13.91
N ASP A 294 -0.40 -12.91 -14.54
CA ASP A 294 -0.30 -12.49 -15.93
C ASP A 294 -1.19 -13.32 -16.87
N GLY A 295 -1.91 -12.63 -17.74
CA GLY A 295 -2.83 -13.22 -18.72
C GLY A 295 -4.16 -13.76 -18.12
N VAL A 296 -4.30 -13.83 -16.79
CA VAL A 296 -5.48 -14.38 -16.10
C VAL A 296 -6.36 -13.29 -15.52
N ASP A 297 -5.84 -12.48 -14.60
CA ASP A 297 -6.57 -11.43 -13.89
C ASP A 297 -5.98 -10.03 -14.11
N GLY A 298 -4.96 -9.93 -14.97
CA GLY A 298 -4.32 -8.72 -15.43
C GLY A 298 -3.19 -9.03 -16.39
N VAL A 299 -2.36 -8.03 -16.66
CA VAL A 299 -1.20 -8.12 -17.57
C VAL A 299 0.03 -7.58 -16.85
N ILE A 300 1.12 -8.33 -16.89
CA ILE A 300 2.44 -7.89 -16.41
C ILE A 300 3.29 -7.53 -17.62
N VAL A 301 3.93 -6.37 -17.59
CA VAL A 301 4.76 -5.85 -18.68
C VAL A 301 6.14 -5.44 -18.18
N ASP A 302 7.11 -5.41 -19.07
CA ASP A 302 8.37 -4.70 -18.81
C ASP A 302 8.13 -3.19 -18.94
N ALA A 303 8.27 -2.45 -17.82
CA ALA A 303 8.09 -0.99 -17.79
C ALA A 303 9.04 -0.25 -18.74
N ALA A 304 10.21 -0.82 -19.06
CA ALA A 304 11.16 -0.26 -20.01
C ALA A 304 10.79 -0.54 -21.48
N ASN A 305 9.87 -1.50 -21.71
CA ASN A 305 9.43 -1.87 -23.06
C ASN A 305 8.12 -1.15 -23.42
N GLY A 306 8.26 0.04 -24.02
CA GLY A 306 7.10 0.84 -24.43
C GLY A 306 6.19 0.17 -25.47
N ASP A 307 6.70 -0.77 -26.27
CA ASP A 307 5.89 -1.50 -27.26
C ASP A 307 5.03 -2.57 -26.59
N GLU A 308 5.54 -3.23 -25.58
CA GLU A 308 4.79 -4.21 -24.77
C GLU A 308 3.67 -3.51 -23.99
N LEU A 309 3.98 -2.40 -23.34
CA LEU A 309 2.99 -1.58 -22.64
C LEU A 309 1.90 -1.07 -23.59
N LEU A 310 2.29 -0.57 -24.78
CA LEU A 310 1.35 -0.13 -25.82
C LEU A 310 0.46 -1.28 -26.27
N GLY A 311 1.03 -2.47 -26.53
CA GLY A 311 0.30 -3.67 -26.94
C GLY A 311 -0.73 -4.09 -25.90
N ALA A 312 -0.34 -4.12 -24.62
CA ALA A 312 -1.21 -4.46 -23.50
C ALA A 312 -2.38 -3.47 -23.38
N MET A 313 -2.11 -2.15 -23.41
CA MET A 313 -3.15 -1.12 -23.35
C MET A 313 -4.10 -1.20 -24.55
N THR A 314 -3.57 -1.31 -25.77
CA THR A 314 -4.37 -1.43 -26.99
C THR A 314 -5.28 -2.66 -26.92
N ARG A 315 -4.73 -3.82 -26.55
CA ARG A 315 -5.49 -5.06 -26.43
C ARG A 315 -6.63 -4.93 -25.43
N LEU A 316 -6.37 -4.36 -24.25
CA LEU A 316 -7.43 -4.17 -23.24
C LEU A 316 -8.46 -3.10 -23.64
N PHE A 317 -8.15 -2.16 -24.53
CA PHE A 317 -9.17 -1.25 -25.07
C PHE A 317 -10.09 -1.95 -26.07
N VAL A 318 -9.57 -2.80 -26.96
CA VAL A 318 -10.34 -3.34 -28.07
C VAL A 318 -10.98 -4.70 -27.80
N ASP A 319 -10.35 -5.55 -26.96
CA ASP A 319 -10.83 -6.90 -26.65
C ASP A 319 -11.73 -6.90 -25.42
N GLN A 320 -13.01 -6.54 -25.59
CA GLN A 320 -14.00 -6.52 -24.52
C GLN A 320 -14.21 -7.91 -23.88
N PRO A 321 -14.29 -9.04 -24.62
CA PRO A 321 -14.38 -10.36 -24.01
C PRO A 321 -13.21 -10.70 -23.10
N LEU A 322 -11.98 -10.35 -23.50
CA LEU A 322 -10.79 -10.53 -22.66
C LEU A 322 -10.90 -9.70 -21.38
N ARG A 323 -11.23 -8.42 -21.50
CA ARG A 323 -11.43 -7.54 -20.33
C ARG A 323 -12.43 -8.10 -19.33
N THR A 324 -13.58 -8.56 -19.82
CA THR A 324 -14.65 -9.10 -18.98
C THR A 324 -14.19 -10.36 -18.24
N ARG A 325 -13.46 -11.27 -18.89
CA ARG A 325 -12.90 -12.45 -18.23
C ARG A 325 -11.87 -12.09 -17.17
N MET A 326 -10.93 -11.19 -17.51
CA MET A 326 -9.90 -10.73 -16.55
C MET A 326 -10.52 -10.01 -15.36
N ALA A 327 -11.52 -9.16 -15.59
CA ALA A 327 -12.25 -8.45 -14.54
C ALA A 327 -12.91 -9.41 -13.53
N ALA A 328 -13.57 -10.45 -14.03
CA ALA A 328 -14.20 -11.47 -13.18
C ALA A 328 -13.16 -12.25 -12.37
N ALA A 329 -12.05 -12.64 -13.00
CA ALA A 329 -10.95 -13.35 -12.34
C ALA A 329 -10.27 -12.47 -11.28
N ALA A 330 -10.05 -11.18 -11.57
CA ALA A 330 -9.48 -10.21 -10.65
C ALA A 330 -10.33 -10.04 -9.38
N ALA A 331 -11.63 -9.81 -9.54
CA ALA A 331 -12.55 -9.67 -8.41
C ALA A 331 -12.62 -10.94 -7.55
N GLU A 332 -12.66 -12.12 -8.19
CA GLU A 332 -12.65 -13.42 -7.50
C GLU A 332 -11.37 -13.61 -6.68
N ARG A 333 -10.22 -13.28 -7.27
CA ARG A 333 -8.94 -13.37 -6.57
C ARG A 333 -8.88 -12.46 -5.33
N VAL A 334 -9.32 -11.21 -5.46
CA VAL A 334 -9.37 -10.27 -4.32
C VAL A 334 -10.29 -10.83 -3.24
N ARG A 335 -11.47 -11.30 -3.59
CA ARG A 335 -12.43 -11.88 -2.63
C ARG A 335 -11.84 -13.08 -1.90
N ARG A 336 -11.13 -13.97 -2.59
CA ARG A 336 -10.58 -15.20 -2.03
C ARG A 336 -9.31 -14.94 -1.21
N GLU A 337 -8.36 -14.19 -1.74
CA GLU A 337 -7.00 -14.10 -1.19
C GLU A 337 -6.72 -12.81 -0.44
N PHE A 338 -7.42 -11.73 -0.75
CA PHE A 338 -7.16 -10.40 -0.20
C PHE A 338 -8.34 -9.80 0.57
N SER A 339 -9.36 -10.60 0.86
CA SER A 339 -10.49 -10.16 1.68
C SER A 339 -10.04 -9.80 3.11
N PRO A 340 -10.82 -8.98 3.84
CA PRO A 340 -10.57 -8.71 5.25
C PRO A 340 -10.45 -9.97 6.11
N ALA A 341 -11.24 -11.00 5.80
CA ALA A 341 -11.18 -12.29 6.50
C ALA A 341 -9.86 -13.03 6.22
N ALA A 342 -9.40 -13.05 4.97
CA ALA A 342 -8.13 -13.67 4.60
C ALA A 342 -6.93 -12.93 5.24
N LEU A 343 -7.00 -11.60 5.33
CA LEU A 343 -6.00 -10.82 6.05
C LEU A 343 -6.02 -11.13 7.55
N ALA A 344 -7.21 -11.16 8.16
CA ALA A 344 -7.35 -11.46 9.58
C ALA A 344 -6.76 -12.83 9.91
N ALA A 345 -7.02 -13.85 9.09
CA ALA A 345 -6.41 -15.17 9.26
C ALA A 345 -4.88 -15.09 9.23
N ARG A 346 -4.28 -14.43 8.21
CA ARG A 346 -2.81 -14.26 8.12
C ARG A 346 -2.20 -13.54 9.32
N ILE A 347 -2.87 -12.48 9.80
CA ILE A 347 -2.39 -11.74 10.98
C ILE A 347 -2.50 -12.62 12.23
N CYS A 348 -3.59 -13.35 12.41
CA CYS A 348 -3.75 -14.28 13.53
C CYS A 348 -2.67 -15.37 13.51
N ASP A 349 -2.41 -15.98 12.36
CA ASP A 349 -1.33 -16.98 12.20
C ASP A 349 0.04 -16.39 12.57
N VAL A 350 0.33 -15.20 12.06
CA VAL A 350 1.59 -14.50 12.38
C VAL A 350 1.72 -14.19 13.86
N LEU A 351 0.63 -13.79 14.52
CA LEU A 351 0.62 -13.45 15.94
C LEU A 351 0.41 -14.69 16.85
N GLU A 352 0.19 -15.87 16.28
CA GLU A 352 -0.11 -17.11 17.00
C GLU A 352 -1.37 -16.96 17.88
N LEU A 353 -2.38 -16.23 17.35
CA LEU A 353 -3.68 -16.03 17.98
C LEU A 353 -4.67 -17.05 17.41
N CYS A 354 -4.89 -18.14 18.10
CA CYS A 354 -5.87 -19.16 17.73
C CYS A 354 -6.89 -19.39 18.84
#